data_8b0298ae279409298809aab3017e4942
#
_entry.id   8b0298ae279409298809aab3017e4942
#
_cell.length_a   1.000
_cell.length_b   1.000
_cell.length_c   1.000
_cell.angle_alpha   90.00
_cell.angle_beta   90.00
_cell.angle_gamma   90.00
#
_symmetry.space_group_name_H-M   'P 1'
#
loop_
_entity.id
_entity.type
_entity.pdbx_description
1 polymer ?
#
loop_
_entity_poly.entity_id
_entity_poly.type
_entity_poly.pdbx_seq_one_letter_code
_entity_poly.pdbx_strand_id
1 'polypeptide(L)'
;MSQKSVWFVTGTSSGLGNALLHEILSSGNSIIATARNPESLQATLEQKYDAETLKRALIIKVDITQPNEIKAAFAAGLQKFGEINVVVNNAGYAVLSEIEECPMDLARIEFEIMFWGPVHISKEAIRVFREVNPPGKGGCIFNVSSTGGYSSQPLLSFYNAAKFAIEGFTESLRKEMSPEWNIQASAIEPGGFNTGWRDGLTILPPHPAYKADNSPTSQYRAMLRHIPFIGSPERAAKALLTLSGKKDLPLRIQLGSDAATLIRHTARKTIADSEKWEDIAHSTNIDGIDPPEYTKSLLAALG
;
A
#
# COMPACT_ATOMS: atom_id res chain seq x y z
N MET A 1 14.43 -18.74 19.24
CA MET A 1 14.83 -17.83 18.16
C MET A 1 13.67 -17.73 17.22
N SER A 2 13.15 -16.53 16.90
CA SER A 2 12.07 -16.40 15.91
C SER A 2 12.56 -16.92 14.57
N GLN A 3 11.72 -17.68 13.88
CA GLN A 3 12.04 -18.19 12.55
C GLN A 3 12.27 -17.01 11.61
N LYS A 4 13.40 -17.01 10.87
CA LYS A 4 13.74 -15.96 9.92
C LYS A 4 12.75 -15.98 8.77
N SER A 5 12.25 -14.80 8.37
CA SER A 5 11.26 -14.65 7.31
C SER A 5 11.90 -14.16 6.02
N VAL A 6 11.32 -14.55 4.89
CA VAL A 6 11.68 -14.07 3.55
C VAL A 6 10.64 -13.04 3.10
N TRP A 7 11.10 -11.86 2.75
CA TRP A 7 10.29 -10.73 2.34
C TRP A 7 10.41 -10.46 0.85
N PHE A 8 9.30 -10.22 0.19
CA PHE A 8 9.25 -9.69 -1.18
C PHE A 8 8.78 -8.25 -1.11
N VAL A 9 9.63 -7.29 -1.50
CA VAL A 9 9.35 -5.86 -1.34
C VAL A 9 9.53 -5.13 -2.66
N THR A 10 8.51 -4.35 -3.07
CA THR A 10 8.59 -3.53 -4.28
C THR A 10 9.00 -2.09 -3.98
N GLY A 11 9.70 -1.44 -4.93
CA GLY A 11 10.11 -0.05 -4.81
C GLY A 11 11.18 0.17 -3.72
N THR A 12 12.21 -0.67 -3.69
CA THR A 12 13.24 -0.66 -2.64
C THR A 12 14.38 0.33 -2.89
N SER A 13 14.39 1.05 -4.00
CA SER A 13 15.47 1.99 -4.35
C SER A 13 15.46 3.27 -3.51
N SER A 14 14.34 3.65 -2.91
CA SER A 14 14.22 4.89 -2.14
C SER A 14 13.12 4.80 -1.07
N GLY A 15 13.04 5.82 -0.22
CA GLY A 15 11.95 6.07 0.70
C GLY A 15 11.67 4.92 1.67
N LEU A 16 10.39 4.63 1.88
CA LEU A 16 9.95 3.60 2.84
C LEU A 16 10.44 2.19 2.45
N GLY A 17 10.43 1.85 1.16
CA GLY A 17 10.92 0.55 0.68
C GLY A 17 12.41 0.35 0.92
N ASN A 18 13.21 1.42 0.78
CA ASN A 18 14.65 1.38 1.09
C ASN A 18 14.91 1.24 2.60
N ALA A 19 14.21 2.02 3.42
CA ALA A 19 14.31 1.90 4.87
C ALA A 19 13.91 0.48 5.35
N LEU A 20 12.86 -0.09 4.76
CA LEU A 20 12.39 -1.43 5.06
C LEU A 20 13.42 -2.51 4.65
N LEU A 21 14.05 -2.37 3.48
CA LEU A 21 15.12 -3.26 3.04
C LEU A 21 16.26 -3.31 4.10
N HIS A 22 16.71 -2.15 4.55
CA HIS A 22 17.76 -2.07 5.56
C HIS A 22 17.35 -2.69 6.90
N GLU A 23 16.11 -2.46 7.36
CA GLU A 23 15.60 -3.02 8.60
C GLU A 23 15.45 -4.56 8.53
N ILE A 24 14.97 -5.10 7.39
CA ILE A 24 14.88 -6.54 7.14
C ILE A 24 16.25 -7.20 7.25
N LEU A 25 17.27 -6.65 6.58
CA LEU A 25 18.62 -7.20 6.60
C LEU A 25 19.25 -7.11 8.00
N SER A 26 19.08 -5.97 8.69
CA SER A 26 19.61 -5.74 10.03
C SER A 26 18.98 -6.66 11.07
N SER A 27 17.70 -7.04 10.90
CA SER A 27 17.01 -7.99 11.77
C SER A 27 17.37 -9.46 11.50
N GLY A 28 18.20 -9.73 10.50
CA GLY A 28 18.62 -11.09 10.14
C GLY A 28 17.64 -11.83 9.23
N ASN A 29 16.61 -11.17 8.73
CA ASN A 29 15.66 -11.71 7.74
C ASN A 29 16.25 -11.66 6.33
N SER A 30 15.59 -12.33 5.37
CA SER A 30 15.97 -12.32 3.95
C SER A 30 15.02 -11.45 3.14
N ILE A 31 15.51 -10.88 2.03
CA ILE A 31 14.72 -10.01 1.17
C ILE A 31 14.91 -10.32 -0.31
N ILE A 32 13.81 -10.29 -1.05
CA ILE A 32 13.72 -10.15 -2.50
C ILE A 32 13.36 -8.69 -2.73
N ALA A 33 14.36 -7.88 -3.04
CA ALA A 33 14.24 -6.44 -3.24
C ALA A 33 14.06 -6.14 -4.72
N THR A 34 12.93 -5.54 -5.10
CA THR A 34 12.70 -5.21 -6.51
C THR A 34 12.80 -3.73 -6.79
N ALA A 35 13.45 -3.38 -7.90
CA ALA A 35 13.61 -2.03 -8.39
C ALA A 35 13.65 -2.03 -9.92
N ARG A 36 13.31 -0.90 -10.56
CA ARG A 36 13.45 -0.72 -12.02
C ARG A 36 14.91 -0.65 -12.46
N ASN A 37 15.75 -0.03 -11.64
CA ASN A 37 17.21 0.11 -11.83
C ASN A 37 17.92 -0.46 -10.59
N PRO A 38 18.22 -1.75 -10.56
CA PRO A 38 18.78 -2.41 -9.38
C PRO A 38 20.27 -2.16 -9.15
N GLU A 39 21.01 -1.71 -10.18
CA GLU A 39 22.47 -1.61 -10.15
C GLU A 39 22.97 -0.65 -9.06
N SER A 40 22.35 0.52 -8.93
CA SER A 40 22.72 1.50 -7.90
C SER A 40 22.39 1.00 -6.48
N LEU A 41 21.29 0.26 -6.34
CA LEU A 41 20.91 -0.35 -5.07
C LEU A 41 21.89 -1.44 -4.68
N GLN A 42 22.28 -2.30 -5.63
CA GLN A 42 23.28 -3.34 -5.43
C GLN A 42 24.59 -2.76 -4.94
N ALA A 43 25.13 -1.74 -5.65
CA ALA A 43 26.38 -1.09 -5.28
C ALA A 43 26.33 -0.45 -3.87
N THR A 44 25.20 0.15 -3.50
CA THR A 44 24.99 0.73 -2.18
C THR A 44 25.01 -0.34 -1.09
N LEU A 45 24.40 -1.49 -1.32
CA LEU A 45 24.36 -2.59 -0.35
C LEU A 45 25.74 -3.24 -0.19
N GLU A 46 26.51 -3.41 -1.27
CA GLU A 46 27.86 -3.96 -1.24
C GLU A 46 28.85 -3.07 -0.44
N GLN A 47 28.62 -1.76 -0.44
CA GLN A 47 29.40 -0.83 0.39
C GLN A 47 29.02 -0.88 1.89
N LYS A 48 27.78 -1.26 2.19
CA LYS A 48 27.22 -1.15 3.54
C LYS A 48 27.25 -2.44 4.33
N TYR A 49 27.16 -3.59 3.67
CA TYR A 49 26.97 -4.88 4.31
C TYR A 49 28.08 -5.87 3.94
N ASP A 50 28.40 -6.76 4.88
CA ASP A 50 29.29 -7.88 4.65
C ASP A 50 28.70 -8.95 3.75
N ALA A 51 29.55 -9.85 3.27
CA ALA A 51 29.15 -10.91 2.36
C ALA A 51 28.08 -11.86 2.94
N GLU A 52 28.08 -12.11 4.25
CA GLU A 52 27.08 -12.97 4.90
C GLU A 52 25.71 -12.30 4.93
N THR A 53 25.65 -11.01 5.18
CA THR A 53 24.40 -10.22 5.10
C THR A 53 23.89 -10.18 3.67
N LEU A 54 24.77 -9.98 2.69
CA LEU A 54 24.41 -9.92 1.27
C LEU A 54 23.84 -11.25 0.73
N LYS A 55 24.23 -12.41 1.27
CA LYS A 55 23.60 -13.70 0.94
C LYS A 55 22.09 -13.71 1.22
N ARG A 56 21.61 -12.89 2.15
CA ARG A 56 20.19 -12.75 2.51
C ARG A 56 19.42 -11.74 1.65
N ALA A 57 20.09 -11.06 0.74
CA ALA A 57 19.47 -10.15 -0.23
C ALA A 57 19.45 -10.79 -1.62
N LEU A 58 18.33 -10.68 -2.32
CA LEU A 58 18.19 -10.94 -3.74
C LEU A 58 17.64 -9.67 -4.38
N ILE A 59 18.45 -8.99 -5.19
CA ILE A 59 18.05 -7.74 -5.85
C ILE A 59 17.72 -8.07 -7.29
N ILE A 60 16.50 -7.74 -7.71
CA ILE A 60 15.97 -8.10 -9.04
C ILE A 60 15.38 -6.87 -9.71
N LYS A 61 15.68 -6.74 -11.00
CA LYS A 61 14.97 -5.80 -11.88
C LYS A 61 13.54 -6.29 -12.07
N VAL A 62 12.56 -5.46 -11.72
CA VAL A 62 11.14 -5.72 -11.94
C VAL A 62 10.44 -4.42 -12.29
N ASP A 63 9.77 -4.41 -13.42
CA ASP A 63 8.68 -3.50 -13.70
C ASP A 63 7.37 -4.17 -13.26
N ILE A 64 6.76 -3.64 -12.21
CA ILE A 64 5.54 -4.23 -11.64
C ILE A 64 4.30 -4.11 -12.53
N THR A 65 4.38 -3.37 -13.64
CA THR A 65 3.36 -3.36 -14.70
C THR A 65 3.45 -4.56 -15.64
N GLN A 66 4.50 -5.40 -15.48
CA GLN A 66 4.78 -6.56 -16.33
C GLN A 66 4.56 -7.86 -15.53
N PRO A 67 3.42 -8.56 -15.70
CA PRO A 67 3.11 -9.77 -14.91
C PRO A 67 4.14 -10.89 -15.04
N ASN A 68 4.81 -10.99 -16.18
CA ASN A 68 5.84 -12.01 -16.39
C ASN A 68 7.11 -11.74 -15.58
N GLU A 69 7.50 -10.47 -15.42
CA GLU A 69 8.63 -10.09 -14.58
C GLU A 69 8.34 -10.36 -13.09
N ILE A 70 7.10 -10.11 -12.65
CA ILE A 70 6.64 -10.45 -11.29
C ILE A 70 6.80 -11.95 -11.05
N LYS A 71 6.26 -12.81 -11.93
CA LYS A 71 6.36 -14.26 -11.79
C LYS A 71 7.82 -14.74 -11.77
N ALA A 72 8.66 -14.20 -12.65
CA ALA A 72 10.08 -14.52 -12.69
C ALA A 72 10.79 -14.13 -11.38
N ALA A 73 10.47 -12.99 -10.79
CA ALA A 73 11.04 -12.55 -9.51
C ALA A 73 10.62 -13.45 -8.34
N PHE A 74 9.35 -13.87 -8.28
CA PHE A 74 8.89 -14.86 -7.29
C PHE A 74 9.63 -16.19 -7.46
N ALA A 75 9.74 -16.69 -8.69
CA ALA A 75 10.46 -17.94 -8.97
C ALA A 75 11.94 -17.87 -8.54
N ALA A 76 12.63 -16.77 -8.86
CA ALA A 76 14.01 -16.56 -8.43
C ALA A 76 14.15 -16.48 -6.89
N GLY A 77 13.18 -15.83 -6.23
CA GLY A 77 13.12 -15.76 -4.77
C GLY A 77 12.94 -17.14 -4.14
N LEU A 78 12.02 -17.94 -4.66
CA LEU A 78 11.78 -19.31 -4.22
C LEU A 78 12.99 -20.21 -4.48
N GLN A 79 13.64 -20.07 -5.62
CA GLN A 79 14.88 -20.82 -5.91
C GLN A 79 15.99 -20.51 -4.91
N LYS A 80 16.12 -19.23 -4.49
CA LYS A 80 17.17 -18.82 -3.55
C LYS A 80 16.86 -19.15 -2.09
N PHE A 81 15.61 -18.95 -1.66
CA PHE A 81 15.24 -18.98 -0.25
C PHE A 81 14.28 -20.11 0.14
N GLY A 82 13.68 -20.80 -0.82
CA GLY A 82 12.76 -21.90 -0.62
C GLY A 82 11.33 -21.51 -0.28
N GLU A 83 11.09 -20.30 0.23
CA GLU A 83 9.79 -19.80 0.64
C GLU A 83 9.71 -18.28 0.54
N ILE A 84 8.51 -17.72 0.62
CA ILE A 84 8.26 -16.28 0.79
C ILE A 84 7.18 -16.16 1.87
N ASN A 85 7.39 -15.31 2.88
CA ASN A 85 6.50 -15.21 4.03
C ASN A 85 5.76 -13.87 4.11
N VAL A 86 6.40 -12.79 3.63
CA VAL A 86 5.82 -11.45 3.65
C VAL A 86 5.99 -10.78 2.30
N VAL A 87 4.91 -10.20 1.81
CA VAL A 87 4.91 -9.42 0.55
C VAL A 87 4.51 -7.98 0.87
N VAL A 88 5.30 -7.01 0.41
CA VAL A 88 5.02 -5.59 0.60
C VAL A 88 4.94 -4.91 -0.76
N ASN A 89 3.73 -4.57 -1.15
CA ASN A 89 3.43 -3.76 -2.33
C ASN A 89 3.62 -2.29 -1.98
N ASN A 90 4.87 -1.81 -2.08
CA ASN A 90 5.26 -0.47 -1.69
C ASN A 90 5.53 0.47 -2.87
N ALA A 91 5.86 -0.04 -4.05
CA ALA A 91 6.11 0.80 -5.21
C ALA A 91 4.95 1.78 -5.47
N GLY A 92 5.26 3.03 -5.69
CA GLY A 92 4.28 4.09 -5.87
C GLY A 92 4.77 5.18 -6.82
N TYR A 93 3.81 5.92 -7.36
CA TYR A 93 4.00 7.03 -8.27
C TYR A 93 2.85 8.01 -8.09
N ALA A 94 3.06 9.30 -8.28
CA ALA A 94 1.98 10.28 -8.18
C ALA A 94 2.17 11.44 -9.16
N VAL A 95 1.06 11.88 -9.74
CA VAL A 95 0.95 13.08 -10.57
C VAL A 95 0.18 14.14 -9.81
N LEU A 96 0.77 15.31 -9.67
CA LEU A 96 0.16 16.48 -9.04
C LEU A 96 -0.42 17.38 -10.14
N SER A 97 -1.73 17.35 -10.32
CA SER A 97 -2.44 18.04 -11.38
C SER A 97 -3.88 18.36 -11.00
N GLU A 98 -4.48 19.41 -11.54
CA GLU A 98 -5.92 19.54 -11.61
C GLU A 98 -6.49 18.36 -12.41
N ILE A 99 -7.69 17.92 -12.05
CA ILE A 99 -8.29 16.69 -12.62
C ILE A 99 -8.46 16.75 -14.13
N GLU A 100 -8.87 17.91 -14.66
CA GLU A 100 -9.10 18.12 -16.09
C GLU A 100 -7.80 18.26 -16.91
N GLU A 101 -6.69 18.60 -16.27
CA GLU A 101 -5.39 18.77 -16.92
C GLU A 101 -4.52 17.52 -16.90
N CYS A 102 -4.89 16.50 -16.12
CA CYS A 102 -4.11 15.28 -16.05
C CYS A 102 -4.23 14.48 -17.34
N PRO A 103 -3.12 14.30 -18.11
CA PRO A 103 -3.15 13.42 -19.27
C PRO A 103 -3.59 12.00 -18.88
N MET A 104 -4.51 11.44 -19.66
CA MET A 104 -5.11 10.12 -19.33
C MET A 104 -4.12 8.96 -19.40
N ASP A 105 -3.03 9.08 -20.12
CA ASP A 105 -1.92 8.12 -20.13
C ASP A 105 -1.18 8.12 -18.78
N LEU A 106 -0.91 9.29 -18.19
CA LEU A 106 -0.33 9.39 -16.86
C LEU A 106 -1.28 8.85 -15.79
N ALA A 107 -2.57 9.17 -15.87
CA ALA A 107 -3.58 8.64 -14.96
C ALA A 107 -3.65 7.10 -15.03
N ARG A 108 -3.58 6.50 -16.24
CA ARG A 108 -3.53 5.05 -16.41
C ARG A 108 -2.26 4.44 -15.82
N ILE A 109 -1.10 5.09 -16.01
CA ILE A 109 0.17 4.64 -15.42
C ILE A 109 0.09 4.63 -13.88
N GLU A 110 -0.57 5.60 -13.24
CA GLU A 110 -0.81 5.57 -11.79
C GLU A 110 -1.57 4.31 -11.37
N PHE A 111 -2.63 3.94 -12.10
CA PHE A 111 -3.39 2.72 -11.83
C PHE A 111 -2.60 1.44 -12.12
N GLU A 112 -1.83 1.40 -13.20
CA GLU A 112 -0.97 0.24 -13.51
C GLU A 112 0.04 -0.02 -12.38
N ILE A 113 0.66 1.04 -11.85
CA ILE A 113 1.67 0.92 -10.79
C ILE A 113 1.04 0.67 -9.42
N MET A 114 -0.04 1.40 -9.05
CA MET A 114 -0.53 1.42 -7.67
C MET A 114 -1.72 0.50 -7.42
N PHE A 115 -2.34 -0.02 -8.48
CA PHE A 115 -3.45 -0.97 -8.38
C PHE A 115 -3.15 -2.30 -9.08
N TRP A 116 -2.97 -2.31 -10.40
CA TRP A 116 -2.81 -3.56 -11.15
C TRP A 116 -1.52 -4.31 -10.79
N GLY A 117 -0.39 -3.61 -10.63
CA GLY A 117 0.85 -4.21 -10.16
C GLY A 117 0.68 -4.94 -8.82
N PRO A 118 0.20 -4.25 -7.75
CA PRO A 118 -0.16 -4.90 -6.48
C PRO A 118 -1.15 -6.06 -6.60
N VAL A 119 -2.15 -5.98 -7.48
CA VAL A 119 -3.09 -7.09 -7.75
C VAL A 119 -2.35 -8.31 -8.29
N HIS A 120 -1.50 -8.14 -9.32
CA HIS A 120 -0.71 -9.24 -9.87
C HIS A 120 0.23 -9.86 -8.84
N ILE A 121 0.91 -9.04 -8.06
CA ILE A 121 1.81 -9.49 -6.99
C ILE A 121 1.04 -10.24 -5.90
N SER A 122 -0.12 -9.72 -5.46
CA SER A 122 -0.95 -10.36 -4.44
C SER A 122 -1.48 -11.71 -4.90
N LYS A 123 -1.89 -11.86 -6.17
CA LYS A 123 -2.31 -13.15 -6.73
C LYS A 123 -1.18 -14.17 -6.71
N GLU A 124 0.03 -13.78 -7.05
CA GLU A 124 1.20 -14.68 -7.01
C GLU A 124 1.60 -14.99 -5.56
N ALA A 125 1.52 -14.02 -4.64
CA ALA A 125 1.75 -14.22 -3.22
C ALA A 125 0.78 -15.26 -2.62
N ILE A 126 -0.51 -15.15 -2.91
CA ILE A 126 -1.54 -16.11 -2.45
C ILE A 126 -1.20 -17.51 -2.95
N ARG A 127 -0.84 -17.64 -4.23
CA ARG A 127 -0.43 -18.94 -4.78
C ARG A 127 0.75 -19.53 -4.01
N VAL A 128 1.80 -18.73 -3.78
CA VAL A 128 3.00 -19.18 -3.07
C VAL A 128 2.69 -19.54 -1.63
N PHE A 129 1.91 -18.74 -0.92
CA PHE A 129 1.54 -18.96 0.48
C PHE A 129 0.71 -20.23 0.68
N ARG A 130 -0.16 -20.55 -0.30
CA ARG A 130 -1.05 -21.71 -0.23
C ARG A 130 -0.40 -22.99 -0.76
N GLU A 131 0.37 -22.90 -1.87
CA GLU A 131 0.80 -24.08 -2.64
C GLU A 131 2.28 -24.41 -2.52
N VAL A 132 3.14 -23.43 -2.16
CA VAL A 132 4.60 -23.61 -2.15
C VAL A 132 5.16 -23.57 -0.73
N ASN A 133 4.70 -22.64 0.10
CA ASN A 133 5.10 -22.61 1.51
C ASN A 133 4.65 -23.90 2.22
N PRO A 134 5.31 -24.29 3.32
CA PRO A 134 4.87 -25.44 4.12
C PRO A 134 3.36 -25.33 4.46
N PRO A 135 2.61 -26.44 4.42
CA PRO A 135 1.17 -26.43 4.68
C PRO A 135 0.80 -25.69 5.98
N GLY A 136 -0.18 -24.80 5.91
CA GLY A 136 -0.64 -23.99 7.06
C GLY A 136 0.30 -22.89 7.51
N LYS A 137 1.47 -22.71 6.88
CA LYS A 137 2.38 -21.59 7.19
C LYS A 137 1.81 -20.26 6.74
N GLY A 138 1.16 -20.22 5.57
CA GLY A 138 0.55 -19.03 5.00
C GLY A 138 1.54 -17.92 4.72
N GLY A 139 1.11 -16.69 4.95
CA GLY A 139 1.92 -15.48 4.76
C GLY A 139 1.14 -14.20 4.99
N CYS A 140 1.84 -13.05 4.84
CA CYS A 140 1.26 -11.74 5.06
C CYS A 140 1.47 -10.84 3.83
N ILE A 141 0.43 -10.13 3.41
CA ILE A 141 0.46 -9.13 2.34
C ILE A 141 0.21 -7.75 2.95
N PHE A 142 1.15 -6.83 2.76
CA PHE A 142 1.00 -5.42 3.06
C PHE A 142 0.86 -4.63 1.77
N ASN A 143 -0.34 -4.12 1.49
CA ASN A 143 -0.58 -3.19 0.40
C ASN A 143 -0.40 -1.76 0.92
N VAL A 144 0.66 -1.08 0.52
CA VAL A 144 0.92 0.29 0.94
C VAL A 144 -0.05 1.22 0.20
N SER A 145 -1.08 1.62 0.93
CA SER A 145 -2.04 2.65 0.55
C SER A 145 -1.49 4.04 0.88
N SER A 146 -2.31 4.89 1.43
CA SER A 146 -2.01 6.26 1.87
C SER A 146 -3.19 6.77 2.71
N THR A 147 -3.01 7.86 3.44
CA THR A 147 -4.17 8.66 3.87
C THR A 147 -5.09 9.02 2.71
N GLY A 148 -4.53 9.17 1.49
CA GLY A 148 -5.26 9.43 0.25
C GLY A 148 -6.16 8.28 -0.22
N GLY A 149 -6.02 7.08 0.32
CA GLY A 149 -6.91 5.93 0.10
C GLY A 149 -8.16 5.95 0.97
N TYR A 150 -8.26 6.91 1.90
CA TYR A 150 -9.43 7.07 2.78
C TYR A 150 -9.94 8.51 2.82
N SER A 151 -9.05 9.50 2.68
CA SER A 151 -9.34 10.93 2.71
C SER A 151 -8.62 11.62 1.56
N SER A 152 -9.33 11.91 0.48
CA SER A 152 -8.77 12.48 -0.74
C SER A 152 -8.28 13.92 -0.56
N GLN A 153 -7.20 14.26 -1.25
CA GLN A 153 -6.65 15.60 -1.33
C GLN A 153 -6.81 16.18 -2.74
N PRO A 154 -6.92 17.53 -2.89
CA PRO A 154 -6.88 18.15 -4.22
C PRO A 154 -5.62 17.80 -4.98
N LEU A 155 -5.65 17.90 -6.30
CA LEU A 155 -4.52 17.69 -7.21
C LEU A 155 -3.99 16.24 -7.30
N LEU A 156 -4.49 15.32 -6.50
CA LEU A 156 -4.07 13.91 -6.44
C LEU A 156 -5.22 12.97 -6.81
N SER A 157 -6.11 13.38 -7.72
CA SER A 157 -7.37 12.67 -7.97
C SER A 157 -7.17 11.22 -8.39
N PHE A 158 -6.30 10.95 -9.35
CA PHE A 158 -6.05 9.59 -9.84
C PHE A 158 -5.20 8.78 -8.87
N TYR A 159 -4.23 9.42 -8.19
CA TYR A 159 -3.51 8.82 -7.08
C TYR A 159 -4.48 8.36 -5.96
N ASN A 160 -5.34 9.25 -5.49
CA ASN A 160 -6.33 8.94 -4.46
C ASN A 160 -7.23 7.79 -4.92
N ALA A 161 -7.76 7.84 -6.15
CA ALA A 161 -8.61 6.81 -6.71
C ALA A 161 -7.92 5.43 -6.75
N ALA A 162 -6.66 5.37 -7.17
CA ALA A 162 -5.87 4.13 -7.16
C ALA A 162 -5.64 3.61 -5.73
N LYS A 163 -5.43 4.51 -4.75
CA LYS A 163 -5.28 4.13 -3.33
C LYS A 163 -6.60 3.66 -2.72
N PHE A 164 -7.73 4.25 -3.05
CA PHE A 164 -9.06 3.70 -2.69
C PHE A 164 -9.29 2.32 -3.31
N ALA A 165 -8.92 2.16 -4.58
CA ALA A 165 -9.08 0.88 -5.28
C ALA A 165 -8.28 -0.24 -4.62
N ILE A 166 -7.02 0.00 -4.22
CA ILE A 166 -6.20 -1.04 -3.56
C ILE A 166 -6.71 -1.36 -2.16
N GLU A 167 -7.33 -0.42 -1.45
CA GLU A 167 -7.96 -0.71 -0.16
C GLU A 167 -9.18 -1.60 -0.29
N GLY A 168 -10.08 -1.29 -1.23
CA GLY A 168 -11.23 -2.15 -1.52
C GLY A 168 -10.81 -3.54 -1.98
N PHE A 169 -9.78 -3.65 -2.82
CA PHE A 169 -9.19 -4.92 -3.22
C PHE A 169 -8.64 -5.69 -2.02
N THR A 170 -7.90 -5.02 -1.11
CA THR A 170 -7.31 -5.65 0.08
C THR A 170 -8.39 -6.19 1.01
N GLU A 171 -9.49 -5.46 1.17
CA GLU A 171 -10.64 -5.90 1.96
C GLU A 171 -11.30 -7.14 1.38
N SER A 172 -11.58 -7.16 0.08
CA SER A 172 -12.16 -8.32 -0.61
C SER A 172 -11.23 -9.53 -0.55
N LEU A 173 -9.93 -9.33 -0.85
CA LEU A 173 -8.93 -10.37 -0.75
C LEU A 173 -8.94 -11.01 0.63
N ARG A 174 -8.95 -10.21 1.70
CA ARG A 174 -8.94 -10.70 3.08
C ARG A 174 -10.18 -11.56 3.39
N LYS A 175 -11.36 -11.17 2.91
CA LYS A 175 -12.62 -11.89 3.11
C LYS A 175 -12.70 -13.20 2.32
N GLU A 176 -11.95 -13.32 1.23
CA GLU A 176 -11.89 -14.53 0.40
C GLU A 176 -10.92 -15.59 0.94
N MET A 177 -10.00 -15.23 1.84
CA MET A 177 -8.99 -16.18 2.34
C MET A 177 -9.58 -17.16 3.34
N SER A 178 -9.45 -18.44 3.04
CA SER A 178 -9.85 -19.51 3.95
C SER A 178 -8.95 -19.51 5.20
N PRO A 179 -9.52 -19.65 6.42
CA PRO A 179 -8.75 -19.61 7.67
C PRO A 179 -7.59 -20.60 7.74
N GLU A 180 -7.75 -21.79 7.16
CA GLU A 180 -6.72 -22.82 7.13
C GLU A 180 -5.50 -22.45 6.28
N TRP A 181 -5.61 -21.47 5.37
CA TRP A 181 -4.46 -21.00 4.57
C TRP A 181 -3.54 -20.09 5.38
N ASN A 182 -4.00 -19.56 6.51
CA ASN A 182 -3.24 -18.66 7.38
C ASN A 182 -2.62 -17.48 6.59
N ILE A 183 -3.42 -16.91 5.68
CA ILE A 183 -3.01 -15.75 4.85
C ILE A 183 -3.66 -14.51 5.43
N GLN A 184 -2.83 -13.49 5.71
CA GLN A 184 -3.28 -12.19 6.17
C GLN A 184 -3.00 -11.12 5.13
N ALA A 185 -3.88 -10.12 5.04
CA ALA A 185 -3.68 -8.94 4.22
C ALA A 185 -4.10 -7.68 4.97
N SER A 186 -3.33 -6.61 4.82
CA SER A 186 -3.65 -5.30 5.40
C SER A 186 -3.26 -4.16 4.46
N ALA A 187 -4.10 -3.15 4.41
CA ALA A 187 -3.77 -1.86 3.81
C ALA A 187 -2.96 -1.04 4.83
N ILE A 188 -1.79 -0.61 4.43
CA ILE A 188 -0.94 0.27 5.22
C ILE A 188 -1.19 1.70 4.76
N GLU A 189 -1.59 2.57 5.66
CA GLU A 189 -1.98 3.96 5.39
C GLU A 189 -0.96 4.94 5.97
N PRO A 190 0.17 5.21 5.27
CA PRO A 190 1.14 6.20 5.72
C PRO A 190 0.58 7.61 5.63
N GLY A 191 0.94 8.43 6.62
CA GLY A 191 0.84 9.90 6.54
C GLY A 191 2.02 10.51 5.79
N GLY A 192 2.45 11.69 6.20
CA GLY A 192 3.60 12.38 5.62
C GLY A 192 4.92 11.84 6.17
N PHE A 193 5.65 11.09 5.34
CA PHE A 193 6.97 10.55 5.67
C PHE A 193 8.08 11.29 4.92
N ASN A 194 9.21 11.50 5.59
CA ASN A 194 10.39 12.14 5.00
C ASN A 194 11.14 11.13 4.09
N THR A 195 10.63 10.95 2.89
CA THR A 195 11.06 9.91 1.93
C THR A 195 11.54 10.44 0.58
N GLY A 196 11.67 11.73 0.38
CA GLY A 196 11.89 12.26 -0.98
C GLY A 196 10.66 12.08 -1.90
N TRP A 197 9.49 11.73 -1.37
CA TRP A 197 8.27 11.54 -2.16
C TRP A 197 7.91 12.78 -2.98
N ARG A 198 8.11 13.98 -2.41
CA ARG A 198 7.88 15.25 -3.12
C ARG A 198 8.74 15.40 -4.37
N ASP A 199 9.99 14.97 -4.28
CA ASP A 199 10.96 15.06 -5.38
C ASP A 199 10.65 14.08 -6.51
N GLY A 200 9.93 13.00 -6.16
CA GLY A 200 9.46 11.98 -7.09
C GLY A 200 8.12 12.26 -7.76
N LEU A 201 7.43 13.37 -7.40
CA LEU A 201 6.16 13.76 -8.03
C LEU A 201 6.36 14.23 -9.46
N THR A 202 5.49 13.80 -10.35
CA THR A 202 5.29 14.48 -11.64
C THR A 202 4.35 15.66 -11.43
N ILE A 203 4.88 16.87 -11.44
CA ILE A 203 4.11 18.09 -11.18
C ILE A 203 3.75 18.77 -12.49
N LEU A 204 2.47 18.87 -12.81
CA LEU A 204 1.99 19.62 -13.95
C LEU A 204 1.77 21.09 -13.61
N PRO A 205 1.93 22.00 -14.61
CA PRO A 205 1.65 23.42 -14.43
C PRO A 205 0.18 23.62 -14.01
N PRO A 206 -0.13 24.63 -13.17
CA PRO A 206 -1.51 24.91 -12.82
C PRO A 206 -2.29 25.44 -14.02
N HIS A 207 -3.49 24.91 -14.24
CA HIS A 207 -4.43 25.43 -15.24
C HIS A 207 -4.83 26.87 -14.92
N PRO A 208 -4.97 27.78 -15.90
CA PRO A 208 -5.27 29.20 -15.69
C PRO A 208 -6.50 29.45 -14.82
N ALA A 209 -7.57 28.64 -14.93
CA ALA A 209 -8.79 28.79 -14.16
C ALA A 209 -8.61 28.52 -12.64
N TYR A 210 -7.55 27.84 -12.23
CA TYR A 210 -7.27 27.46 -10.84
C TYR A 210 -6.18 28.30 -10.16
N LYS A 211 -5.66 29.34 -10.86
CA LYS A 211 -4.53 30.14 -10.37
C LYS A 211 -4.88 31.18 -9.31
N ALA A 212 -6.16 31.38 -9.01
CA ALA A 212 -6.54 32.30 -7.93
C ALA A 212 -5.95 31.83 -6.59
N ASP A 213 -5.35 32.75 -5.82
CA ASP A 213 -4.67 32.42 -4.56
C ASP A 213 -5.59 31.74 -3.52
N ASN A 214 -6.90 32.06 -3.58
CA ASN A 214 -7.91 31.47 -2.73
C ASN A 214 -8.50 30.15 -3.28
N SER A 215 -8.04 29.67 -4.44
CA SER A 215 -8.52 28.39 -4.94
C SER A 215 -8.00 27.23 -4.08
N PRO A 216 -8.82 26.17 -3.86
CA PRO A 216 -8.38 25.00 -3.08
C PRO A 216 -7.08 24.38 -3.60
N THR A 217 -6.89 24.36 -4.92
CA THR A 217 -5.71 23.77 -5.55
C THR A 217 -4.46 24.64 -5.35
N SER A 218 -4.56 25.98 -5.46
CA SER A 218 -3.44 26.88 -5.16
C SER A 218 -3.04 26.80 -3.69
N GLN A 219 -4.00 26.77 -2.78
CA GLN A 219 -3.74 26.60 -1.34
C GLN A 219 -3.07 25.26 -1.03
N TYR A 220 -3.53 24.18 -1.66
CA TYR A 220 -2.92 22.85 -1.48
C TYR A 220 -1.50 22.79 -2.06
N ARG A 221 -1.23 23.37 -3.24
CA ARG A 221 0.12 23.49 -3.81
C ARG A 221 1.06 24.24 -2.86
N ALA A 222 0.60 25.36 -2.29
CA ALA A 222 1.36 26.13 -1.32
C ALA A 222 1.63 25.32 -0.03
N MET A 223 0.60 24.72 0.53
CA MET A 223 0.72 23.87 1.72
C MET A 223 1.71 22.71 1.49
N LEU A 224 1.60 21.99 0.38
CA LEU A 224 2.44 20.84 0.08
C LEU A 224 3.92 21.19 -0.01
N ARG A 225 4.27 22.41 -0.41
CA ARG A 225 5.67 22.87 -0.46
C ARG A 225 6.27 23.09 0.93
N HIS A 226 5.48 23.44 1.93
CA HIS A 226 5.96 23.95 3.22
C HIS A 226 5.62 23.05 4.42
N ILE A 227 4.59 22.21 4.33
CA ILE A 227 4.22 21.32 5.44
C ILE A 227 5.34 20.35 5.75
N PRO A 228 5.82 20.25 6.99
CA PRO A 228 6.82 19.27 7.35
C PRO A 228 6.23 17.87 7.34
N PHE A 229 6.96 16.91 6.80
CA PHE A 229 6.64 15.50 6.99
C PHE A 229 7.25 15.03 8.30
N ILE A 230 6.42 14.49 9.19
CA ILE A 230 6.81 14.11 10.56
C ILE A 230 7.16 12.63 10.71
N GLY A 231 6.83 11.81 9.72
CA GLY A 231 7.07 10.37 9.74
C GLY A 231 8.54 10.03 9.44
N SER A 232 9.13 9.11 10.23
CA SER A 232 10.45 8.52 9.94
C SER A 232 10.27 7.22 9.17
N PRO A 233 10.86 7.09 7.97
CA PRO A 233 10.86 5.85 7.20
C PRO A 233 11.44 4.66 7.99
N GLU A 234 12.48 4.87 8.78
CA GLU A 234 13.13 3.83 9.59
C GLU A 234 12.21 3.31 10.70
N ARG A 235 11.44 4.22 11.34
CA ARG A 235 10.46 3.83 12.36
C ARG A 235 9.28 3.10 11.73
N ALA A 236 8.84 3.51 10.53
CA ALA A 236 7.81 2.81 9.79
C ALA A 236 8.27 1.41 9.36
N ALA A 237 9.52 1.26 8.93
CA ALA A 237 10.12 -0.04 8.61
C ALA A 237 10.12 -0.99 9.83
N LYS A 238 10.50 -0.50 11.01
CA LYS A 238 10.43 -1.26 12.27
C LYS A 238 9.00 -1.64 12.65
N ALA A 239 8.03 -0.74 12.41
CA ALA A 239 6.63 -1.02 12.64
C ALA A 239 6.13 -2.15 11.71
N LEU A 240 6.45 -2.10 10.41
CA LEU A 240 6.10 -3.16 9.46
C LEU A 240 6.71 -4.52 9.84
N LEU A 241 7.97 -4.51 10.28
CA LEU A 241 8.63 -5.72 10.77
C LEU A 241 7.91 -6.30 12.01
N THR A 242 7.50 -5.44 12.94
CA THR A 242 6.73 -5.84 14.12
C THR A 242 5.36 -6.39 13.74
N LEU A 243 4.67 -5.74 12.80
CA LEU A 243 3.35 -6.13 12.34
C LEU A 243 3.37 -7.49 11.64
N SER A 244 4.40 -7.80 10.86
CA SER A 244 4.51 -9.09 10.17
C SER A 244 4.54 -10.31 11.09
N GLY A 245 4.91 -10.11 12.35
CA GLY A 245 4.89 -11.16 13.39
C GLY A 245 3.60 -11.22 14.20
N LYS A 246 2.61 -10.38 13.90
CA LYS A 246 1.33 -10.36 14.62
C LYS A 246 0.31 -11.27 13.94
N LYS A 247 -0.54 -11.89 14.77
CA LYS A 247 -1.78 -12.53 14.34
C LYS A 247 -2.91 -11.51 14.42
N ASP A 248 -3.95 -11.72 13.63
CA ASP A 248 -5.16 -10.90 13.64
C ASP A 248 -4.91 -9.40 13.36
N LEU A 249 -4.17 -9.12 12.30
CA LEU A 249 -3.95 -7.75 11.84
C LEU A 249 -5.29 -7.09 11.45
N PRO A 250 -5.50 -5.80 11.78
CA PRO A 250 -6.65 -5.08 11.25
C PRO A 250 -6.53 -4.90 9.72
N LEU A 251 -7.65 -4.67 9.06
CA LEU A 251 -7.68 -4.40 7.62
C LEU A 251 -6.85 -3.17 7.26
N ARG A 252 -6.97 -2.08 8.04
CA ARG A 252 -6.30 -0.80 7.82
C ARG A 252 -5.39 -0.48 8.99
N ILE A 253 -4.14 -0.11 8.67
CA ILE A 253 -3.11 0.23 9.67
C ILE A 253 -2.51 1.59 9.31
N GLN A 254 -2.80 2.59 10.13
CA GLN A 254 -2.25 3.93 9.97
C GLN A 254 -0.81 3.98 10.48
N LEU A 255 0.07 4.56 9.69
CA LEU A 255 1.43 4.89 10.11
C LEU A 255 1.59 6.42 10.15
N GLY A 256 1.86 6.94 11.33
CA GLY A 256 1.94 8.37 11.62
C GLY A 256 0.71 8.89 12.37
N SER A 257 0.92 9.84 13.28
CA SER A 257 -0.15 10.48 14.06
C SER A 257 -1.06 11.36 13.20
N ASP A 258 -0.52 11.94 12.15
CA ASP A 258 -1.24 12.67 11.11
C ASP A 258 -2.21 11.75 10.36
N ALA A 259 -1.76 10.57 9.91
CA ALA A 259 -2.60 9.57 9.28
C ALA A 259 -3.75 9.15 10.21
N ALA A 260 -3.42 8.75 11.43
CA ALA A 260 -4.42 8.32 12.41
C ALA A 260 -5.46 9.42 12.73
N THR A 261 -5.03 10.68 12.73
CA THR A 261 -5.93 11.82 13.00
C THR A 261 -6.84 12.11 11.81
N LEU A 262 -6.27 12.19 10.60
CA LEU A 262 -7.01 12.49 9.38
C LEU A 262 -8.07 11.42 9.09
N ILE A 263 -7.70 10.15 9.17
CA ILE A 263 -8.61 9.04 8.90
C ILE A 263 -9.75 9.01 9.91
N ARG A 264 -9.48 9.18 11.20
CA ARG A 264 -10.54 9.26 12.20
C ARG A 264 -11.48 10.46 11.98
N HIS A 265 -10.94 11.60 11.55
CA HIS A 265 -11.76 12.77 11.22
C HIS A 265 -12.70 12.47 10.05
N THR A 266 -12.17 11.91 8.96
CA THR A 266 -12.96 11.56 7.77
C THR A 266 -14.00 10.48 8.07
N ALA A 267 -13.64 9.44 8.85
CA ALA A 267 -14.58 8.40 9.25
C ALA A 267 -15.77 8.95 10.04
N ARG A 268 -15.52 9.84 11.02
CA ARG A 268 -16.60 10.52 11.78
C ARG A 268 -17.49 11.35 10.88
N LYS A 269 -16.92 12.06 9.91
CA LYS A 269 -17.69 12.83 8.93
C LYS A 269 -18.58 11.92 8.09
N THR A 270 -18.05 10.79 7.62
CA THR A 270 -18.83 9.81 6.84
C THR A 270 -20.02 9.27 7.64
N ILE A 271 -19.82 8.96 8.94
CA ILE A 271 -20.90 8.52 9.83
C ILE A 271 -21.96 9.62 9.97
N ALA A 272 -21.54 10.85 10.29
CA ALA A 272 -22.47 11.97 10.46
C ALA A 272 -23.25 12.28 9.17
N ASP A 273 -22.62 12.21 8.00
CA ASP A 273 -23.29 12.38 6.71
C ASP A 273 -24.31 11.26 6.46
N SER A 274 -23.99 10.02 6.81
CA SER A 274 -24.90 8.87 6.72
C SER A 274 -26.12 9.04 7.61
N GLU A 275 -25.92 9.40 8.87
CA GLU A 275 -27.00 9.68 9.83
C GLU A 275 -27.90 10.82 9.36
N LYS A 276 -27.30 11.90 8.85
CA LYS A 276 -28.04 13.07 8.35
C LYS A 276 -28.97 12.74 7.17
N TRP A 277 -28.60 11.79 6.33
CA TRP A 277 -29.35 11.41 5.13
C TRP A 277 -30.08 10.07 5.26
N GLU A 278 -30.26 9.57 6.49
CA GLU A 278 -30.88 8.29 6.79
C GLU A 278 -32.31 8.17 6.23
N ASP A 279 -33.11 9.24 6.33
CA ASP A 279 -34.48 9.28 5.78
C ASP A 279 -34.50 9.02 4.27
N ILE A 280 -33.52 9.56 3.53
CA ILE A 280 -33.40 9.30 2.08
C ILE A 280 -33.04 7.85 1.82
N ALA A 281 -32.11 7.30 2.59
CA ALA A 281 -31.74 5.89 2.45
C ALA A 281 -32.95 4.97 2.70
N HIS A 282 -33.71 5.22 3.75
CA HIS A 282 -34.90 4.43 4.09
C HIS A 282 -36.03 4.58 3.08
N SER A 283 -36.20 5.76 2.46
CA SER A 283 -37.25 6.01 1.46
C SER A 283 -37.12 5.16 0.19
N THR A 284 -35.98 4.50 -0.01
CA THR A 284 -35.72 3.63 -1.16
C THR A 284 -35.97 2.16 -0.89
N ASN A 285 -36.39 1.80 0.33
CA ASN A 285 -36.72 0.42 0.67
C ASN A 285 -38.02 -0.02 -0.02
N ILE A 286 -38.07 -1.30 -0.36
CA ILE A 286 -39.33 -1.91 -0.86
C ILE A 286 -40.31 -2.15 0.30
N ASP A 287 -41.61 -2.07 0.03
CA ASP A 287 -42.63 -2.31 1.03
C ASP A 287 -42.57 -3.75 1.59
N GLY A 288 -42.90 -3.91 2.86
CA GLY A 288 -43.02 -5.22 3.50
C GLY A 288 -41.71 -5.86 3.98
N ILE A 289 -40.60 -5.16 3.88
CA ILE A 289 -39.31 -5.58 4.51
C ILE A 289 -39.14 -4.85 5.85
N ASP A 290 -38.75 -5.60 6.89
CA ASP A 290 -38.26 -5.02 8.14
C ASP A 290 -36.76 -4.72 8.01
N PRO A 291 -36.35 -3.44 7.87
CA PRO A 291 -34.95 -3.10 7.65
C PRO A 291 -34.01 -3.52 8.78
N PRO A 292 -34.36 -3.36 10.07
CA PRO A 292 -33.53 -3.85 11.19
C PRO A 292 -33.25 -5.34 11.14
N GLU A 293 -34.25 -6.18 10.87
CA GLU A 293 -34.06 -7.63 10.77
C GLU A 293 -33.22 -8.02 9.57
N TYR A 294 -33.48 -7.42 8.42
CA TYR A 294 -32.69 -7.62 7.20
C TYR A 294 -31.21 -7.22 7.41
N THR A 295 -30.97 -6.02 7.97
CA THR A 295 -29.62 -5.50 8.19
C THR A 295 -28.86 -6.38 9.18
N LYS A 296 -29.52 -6.87 10.24
CA LYS A 296 -28.92 -7.80 11.20
C LYS A 296 -28.45 -9.09 10.51
N SER A 297 -29.30 -9.65 9.66
CA SER A 297 -28.98 -10.85 8.88
C SER A 297 -27.84 -10.61 7.90
N LEU A 298 -27.83 -9.47 7.21
CA LEU A 298 -26.77 -9.07 6.30
C LEU A 298 -25.42 -8.92 7.01
N LEU A 299 -25.38 -8.22 8.16
CA LEU A 299 -24.15 -8.04 8.94
C LEU A 299 -23.59 -9.37 9.45
N ALA A 300 -24.48 -10.29 9.89
CA ALA A 300 -24.07 -11.63 10.30
C ALA A 300 -23.47 -12.45 9.14
N ALA A 301 -23.89 -12.22 7.91
CA ALA A 301 -23.36 -12.90 6.72
C ALA A 301 -22.02 -12.30 6.21
N LEU A 302 -21.80 -11.03 6.48
CA LEU A 302 -20.59 -10.32 6.02
C LEU A 302 -19.41 -10.39 7.02
N GLY A 303 -19.62 -10.82 8.24
CA GLY A 303 -18.62 -11.05 9.28
C GLY A 303 -18.33 -9.83 10.10
#